data_c55414e2aafb26d4b35daef70b05e384
#
_entry.id   c55414e2aafb26d4b35daef70b05e384
#
_cell.length_a   1.000
_cell.length_b   1.000
_cell.length_c   1.000
_cell.angle_alpha   90.00
_cell.angle_beta   90.00
_cell.angle_gamma   90.00
#
_symmetry.space_group_name_H-M   'P 1'
#
loop_
_entity.id
_entity.type
_entity.pdbx_description
1 polymer ?
#
loop_
_entity_poly.entity_id
_entity_poly.type
_entity_poly.pdbx_seq_one_letter_code
_entity_poly.pdbx_strand_id
1 'polypeptide(L)'
;MVPRRGPASSPAETVYERTTTPFSELDGRLLSADVNSHLLEPSRSFRQHESLTILRTGAYIVPDGGWIISGSRTLVDSCLIDADYAARPSFRRYLRARLRIGGAIREVPRLIHLRDRGERNYWHFLNDLIGGRVRLARTTGMDADVPLLIGRRAFEQPFVQDILNSTALAQMNVIVQDEEEFVHCQEAVYFQTPRHSLESVNFFLDLLGAPGGRASATKRALVIRGERAARRISNLTEVEAVCRQYGFEAVRPDTLPLREQTRLFSQVRYLVAEHGAGLTNMAFRRGAPLGVLEIFSGWTYTYPGGLIGHPPPHYFWLAHMLGFQYEAMAGSGTPGDALNKTFAVDPARLEEKLSNLLRGRLRA
;
A
#
# COMPACT_ATOMS: atom_id res chain seq x y z
N MET A 1 17.53 26.51 12.20
CA MET A 1 16.91 26.87 13.49
C MET A 1 15.62 26.08 13.60
N VAL A 2 15.56 25.06 14.46
CA VAL A 2 14.35 24.29 14.72
C VAL A 2 13.53 25.11 15.73
N PRO A 3 12.28 25.47 15.45
CA PRO A 3 11.47 26.21 16.43
C PRO A 3 11.21 25.31 17.63
N ARG A 4 11.61 25.77 18.80
CA ARG A 4 11.32 25.15 20.09
C ARG A 4 9.81 25.10 20.31
N ARG A 5 9.29 23.97 20.77
CA ARG A 5 7.92 23.79 21.27
C ARG A 5 7.71 24.73 22.47
N GLY A 6 6.84 25.73 22.31
CA GLY A 6 6.26 26.44 23.43
C GLY A 6 4.96 25.76 23.87
N PRO A 7 4.57 25.85 25.16
CA PRO A 7 3.32 25.31 25.64
C PRO A 7 2.18 26.28 25.27
N ALA A 8 1.56 26.05 24.11
CA ALA A 8 0.27 26.65 23.79
C ALA A 8 -0.58 25.49 23.28
N SER A 9 -1.83 25.41 23.73
CA SER A 9 -2.82 24.41 23.35
C SER A 9 -2.65 23.99 21.91
N SER A 10 -2.23 22.75 21.67
CA SER A 10 -2.03 22.24 20.33
C SER A 10 -3.37 22.36 19.59
N PRO A 11 -3.41 22.98 18.42
CA PRO A 11 -4.64 23.10 17.63
C PRO A 11 -5.11 21.74 17.11
N ALA A 12 -4.40 20.68 17.40
CA ALA A 12 -4.66 19.31 17.01
C ALA A 12 -4.96 18.45 18.24
N GLU A 13 -6.07 17.75 18.23
CA GLU A 13 -6.52 16.82 19.25
C GLU A 13 -6.37 15.38 18.73
N THR A 14 -5.52 14.57 19.36
CA THR A 14 -5.43 13.14 19.07
C THR A 14 -6.55 12.42 19.82
N VAL A 15 -7.49 11.86 19.06
CA VAL A 15 -8.67 11.16 19.59
C VAL A 15 -8.40 9.67 19.78
N TYR A 16 -7.49 9.13 18.99
CA TYR A 16 -7.11 7.72 19.02
C TYR A 16 -5.62 7.57 18.74
N GLU A 17 -4.96 6.69 19.49
CA GLU A 17 -3.55 6.37 19.32
C GLU A 17 -3.24 4.93 19.75
N ARG A 18 -2.46 4.20 18.94
CA ARG A 18 -1.98 2.85 19.24
C ARG A 18 -0.62 2.60 18.59
N THR A 19 0.28 1.94 19.31
CA THR A 19 1.57 1.49 18.79
C THR A 19 1.69 -0.02 18.91
N THR A 20 2.18 -0.69 17.87
CA THR A 20 2.39 -2.15 17.83
C THR A 20 3.73 -2.51 17.21
N THR A 21 4.21 -3.72 17.54
CA THR A 21 5.42 -4.34 16.96
C THR A 21 5.05 -5.72 16.37
N PRO A 22 4.30 -5.76 15.26
CA PRO A 22 3.59 -6.96 14.83
C PRO A 22 4.50 -8.12 14.41
N PHE A 23 5.79 -7.87 14.18
CA PHE A 23 6.72 -8.86 13.63
C PHE A 23 7.88 -9.22 14.58
N SER A 24 7.86 -8.74 15.82
CA SER A 24 8.94 -8.95 16.80
C SER A 24 9.17 -10.43 17.15
N GLU A 25 8.12 -11.24 17.12
CA GLU A 25 8.14 -12.66 17.57
C GLU A 25 8.02 -13.67 16.42
N LEU A 26 8.20 -13.21 15.16
CA LEU A 26 8.14 -14.11 14.02
C LEU A 26 9.21 -15.21 14.08
N ASP A 27 8.77 -16.47 13.96
CA ASP A 27 9.65 -17.62 13.89
C ASP A 27 10.17 -17.83 12.45
N GLY A 28 11.47 -17.62 12.27
CA GLY A 28 12.13 -17.78 10.97
C GLY A 28 12.44 -19.23 10.56
N ARG A 29 12.23 -20.22 11.44
CA ARG A 29 12.66 -21.62 11.19
C ARG A 29 11.98 -22.28 10.00
N LEU A 30 10.84 -21.76 9.57
CA LEU A 30 10.06 -22.30 8.45
C LEU A 30 10.25 -21.51 7.14
N LEU A 31 11.11 -20.51 7.14
CA LEU A 31 11.36 -19.64 6.01
C LEU A 31 12.67 -20.01 5.32
N SER A 32 12.77 -19.75 4.02
CA SER A 32 14.05 -19.89 3.31
C SER A 32 15.09 -18.90 3.83
N ALA A 33 16.37 -19.20 3.60
CA ALA A 33 17.47 -18.32 4.01
C ALA A 33 17.33 -16.91 3.41
N ASP A 34 16.89 -16.81 2.13
CA ASP A 34 16.65 -15.54 1.47
C ASP A 34 15.59 -14.69 2.19
N VAL A 35 14.44 -15.30 2.53
CA VAL A 35 13.34 -14.64 3.25
C VAL A 35 13.78 -14.23 4.66
N ASN A 36 14.49 -15.09 5.37
CA ASN A 36 15.01 -14.77 6.70
C ASN A 36 15.91 -13.53 6.68
N SER A 37 16.95 -13.56 5.84
CA SER A 37 17.99 -12.52 5.83
C SER A 37 17.49 -11.18 5.31
N HIS A 38 16.64 -11.19 4.29
CA HIS A 38 16.30 -9.97 3.56
C HIS A 38 14.94 -9.37 3.93
N LEU A 39 14.03 -10.15 4.52
CA LEU A 39 12.69 -9.70 4.84
C LEU A 39 12.37 -9.84 6.34
N LEU A 40 12.64 -10.98 6.97
CA LEU A 40 12.29 -11.19 8.36
C LEU A 40 13.15 -10.38 9.32
N GLU A 41 14.48 -10.47 9.23
CA GLU A 41 15.37 -9.77 10.14
C GLU A 41 15.15 -8.24 10.13
N PRO A 42 15.02 -7.57 8.96
CA PRO A 42 14.65 -6.15 8.93
C PRO A 42 13.28 -5.85 9.53
N SER A 43 12.35 -6.82 9.52
CA SER A 43 10.98 -6.63 10.01
C SER A 43 10.84 -6.72 11.52
N ARG A 44 11.77 -7.37 12.22
CA ARG A 44 11.67 -7.60 13.69
C ARG A 44 11.65 -6.32 14.51
N SER A 45 12.35 -5.29 14.06
CA SER A 45 12.39 -3.98 14.72
C SER A 45 11.30 -3.00 14.26
N PHE A 46 10.44 -3.43 13.33
CA PHE A 46 9.43 -2.57 12.75
C PHE A 46 8.35 -2.20 13.78
N ARG A 47 8.18 -0.89 13.98
CA ARG A 47 7.12 -0.32 14.83
C ARG A 47 6.05 0.32 13.95
N GLN A 48 4.81 0.01 14.24
CA GLN A 48 3.65 0.63 13.62
C GLN A 48 2.96 1.53 14.63
N HIS A 49 2.69 2.75 14.21
CA HIS A 49 1.92 3.72 14.96
C HIS A 49 0.64 4.04 14.21
N GLU A 50 -0.49 3.95 14.90
CA GLU A 50 -1.81 4.24 14.38
C GLU A 50 -2.42 5.38 15.20
N SER A 51 -2.85 6.45 14.53
CA SER A 51 -3.54 7.53 15.22
C SER A 51 -4.59 8.19 14.34
N LEU A 52 -5.62 8.76 15.00
CA LEU A 52 -6.58 9.67 14.40
C LEU A 52 -6.47 11.01 15.13
N THR A 53 -6.29 12.07 14.39
CA THR A 53 -6.15 13.43 14.92
C THR A 53 -7.12 14.38 14.23
N ILE A 54 -7.76 15.23 15.01
CA ILE A 54 -8.64 16.30 14.55
C ILE A 54 -7.90 17.62 14.68
N LEU A 55 -7.80 18.34 13.58
CA LEU A 55 -7.26 19.68 13.50
C LEU A 55 -8.41 20.69 13.38
N ARG A 56 -8.57 21.59 14.37
CA ARG A 56 -9.69 22.56 14.48
C ARG A 56 -9.32 24.02 14.20
N THR A 57 -8.13 24.30 13.69
CA THR A 57 -7.64 25.66 13.54
C THR A 57 -7.61 26.17 12.11
N GLY A 58 -8.34 25.52 11.25
CA GLY A 58 -8.25 25.79 9.81
C GLY A 58 -6.98 25.21 9.18
N ALA A 59 -7.14 24.58 8.05
CA ALA A 59 -6.05 23.94 7.33
C ALA A 59 -6.21 24.07 5.83
N TYR A 60 -5.08 24.25 5.14
CA TYR A 60 -5.01 24.16 3.70
C TYR A 60 -4.44 22.79 3.31
N ILE A 61 -5.15 22.05 2.45
CA ILE A 61 -4.67 20.83 1.85
C ILE A 61 -4.05 21.15 0.49
N VAL A 62 -2.77 20.82 0.37
CA VAL A 62 -1.99 21.13 -0.84
C VAL A 62 -2.32 20.11 -1.94
N PRO A 63 -2.54 20.55 -3.19
CA PRO A 63 -2.86 19.64 -4.29
C PRO A 63 -1.76 18.63 -4.59
N ASP A 64 -0.49 19.01 -4.47
CA ASP A 64 0.66 18.11 -4.67
C ASP A 64 0.91 17.25 -3.40
N GLY A 65 0.44 16.02 -3.39
CA GLY A 65 0.69 15.05 -2.33
C GLY A 65 -0.21 15.19 -1.10
N GLY A 66 -1.13 16.15 -1.08
CA GLY A 66 -2.14 16.26 -0.03
C GLY A 66 -1.63 16.74 1.33
N TRP A 67 -0.49 17.43 1.41
CA TRP A 67 0.02 17.90 2.69
C TRP A 67 -0.91 18.91 3.35
N ILE A 68 -1.00 18.83 4.66
CA ILE A 68 -1.77 19.76 5.47
C ILE A 68 -0.87 20.89 5.94
N ILE A 69 -1.30 22.14 5.67
CA ILE A 69 -0.66 23.36 6.16
C ILE A 69 -1.64 24.04 7.13
N SER A 70 -1.23 24.16 8.40
CA SER A 70 -1.97 24.94 9.39
C SER A 70 -1.07 26.02 9.99
N GLY A 71 -1.50 27.27 9.93
CA GLY A 71 -0.71 28.41 10.35
C GLY A 71 0.62 28.50 9.61
N SER A 72 1.74 28.49 10.33
CA SER A 72 3.11 28.48 9.79
C SER A 72 3.72 27.06 9.68
N ARG A 73 2.95 25.99 9.94
CA ARG A 73 3.44 24.62 10.03
C ARG A 73 2.92 23.78 8.88
N THR A 74 3.74 22.83 8.41
CA THR A 74 3.32 21.72 7.56
C THR A 74 3.23 20.48 8.41
N LEU A 75 2.10 19.79 8.39
CA LEU A 75 1.88 18.55 9.11
C LEU A 75 2.31 17.38 8.22
N VAL A 76 3.58 16.99 8.32
CA VAL A 76 4.18 15.90 7.53
C VAL A 76 3.53 14.55 7.87
N ASP A 77 3.13 14.36 9.11
CA ASP A 77 2.50 13.13 9.61
C ASP A 77 1.14 12.85 8.94
N SER A 78 0.60 13.83 8.23
CA SER A 78 -0.61 13.66 7.42
C SER A 78 -0.37 12.86 6.12
N CYS A 79 0.89 12.62 5.75
CA CYS A 79 1.30 11.94 4.52
C CYS A 79 2.21 10.76 4.85
N LEU A 80 1.66 9.55 4.96
CA LEU A 80 2.36 8.32 5.35
C LEU A 80 3.65 8.06 4.57
N ILE A 81 3.59 8.15 3.24
CA ILE A 81 4.74 7.85 2.38
C ILE A 81 5.87 8.84 2.58
N ASP A 82 5.57 10.12 2.78
CA ASP A 82 6.59 11.14 3.03
C ASP A 82 7.23 11.02 4.41
N ALA A 83 6.46 10.64 5.42
CA ALA A 83 6.99 10.44 6.77
C ALA A 83 8.06 9.35 6.83
N ASP A 84 7.85 8.24 6.10
CA ASP A 84 8.76 7.11 6.13
C ASP A 84 10.04 7.30 5.31
N TYR A 85 9.96 8.01 4.21
CA TYR A 85 11.13 8.26 3.37
C TYR A 85 11.91 9.50 3.79
N ALA A 86 11.62 10.05 4.98
CA ALA A 86 12.24 11.28 5.50
C ALA A 86 12.20 12.45 4.49
N ALA A 87 11.38 12.35 3.46
CA ALA A 87 11.19 13.38 2.47
C ALA A 87 10.31 14.51 3.05
N ARG A 88 10.77 15.09 4.15
CA ARG A 88 10.16 16.33 4.65
C ARG A 88 10.13 17.33 3.50
N PRO A 89 8.99 18.00 3.27
CA PRO A 89 8.95 19.06 2.28
C PRO A 89 10.07 20.04 2.58
N SER A 90 10.90 20.32 1.59
CA SER A 90 11.93 21.34 1.76
C SER A 90 11.25 22.67 2.08
N PHE A 91 11.90 23.52 2.87
CA PHE A 91 11.39 24.86 3.17
C PHE A 91 10.98 25.63 1.90
N ARG A 92 11.73 25.44 0.79
CA ARG A 92 11.39 26.01 -0.52
C ARG A 92 10.05 25.51 -1.07
N ARG A 93 9.76 24.22 -0.89
CA ARG A 93 8.49 23.62 -1.35
C ARG A 93 7.31 24.07 -0.49
N TYR A 94 7.49 24.13 0.81
CA TYR A 94 6.54 24.74 1.74
C TYR A 94 6.25 26.19 1.39
N LEU A 95 7.29 27.03 1.20
CA LEU A 95 7.13 28.43 0.85
C LEU A 95 6.42 28.60 -0.49
N ARG A 96 6.77 27.80 -1.51
CA ARG A 96 6.10 27.80 -2.81
C ARG A 96 4.61 27.44 -2.69
N ALA A 97 4.26 26.44 -1.89
CA ALA A 97 2.86 26.10 -1.64
C ALA A 97 2.13 27.26 -0.93
N ARG A 98 2.74 27.86 0.09
CA ARG A 98 2.16 29.04 0.79
C ARG A 98 1.93 30.21 -0.14
N LEU A 99 2.85 30.51 -1.04
CA LEU A 99 2.69 31.61 -2.02
C LEU A 99 1.60 31.33 -3.06
N ARG A 100 1.26 30.04 -3.28
CA ARG A 100 0.20 29.62 -4.22
C ARG A 100 -1.19 29.57 -3.59
N ILE A 101 -1.33 29.68 -2.27
CA ILE A 101 -2.64 29.63 -1.56
C ILE A 101 -3.58 30.78 -2.02
N GLY A 102 -3.12 31.80 -2.72
CA GLY A 102 -3.98 32.82 -3.34
C GLY A 102 -4.68 32.38 -4.63
N GLY A 103 -4.47 31.14 -5.11
CA GLY A 103 -5.10 30.57 -6.31
C GLY A 103 -6.52 30.06 -6.06
N ALA A 104 -6.95 29.06 -6.81
CA ALA A 104 -8.25 28.43 -6.61
C ALA A 104 -8.31 27.75 -5.23
N ILE A 105 -9.24 28.18 -4.39
CA ILE A 105 -9.47 27.65 -3.05
C ILE A 105 -10.91 27.17 -2.95
N ARG A 106 -11.09 25.90 -2.58
CA ARG A 106 -12.39 25.35 -2.21
C ARG A 106 -12.54 25.40 -0.70
N GLU A 107 -13.55 26.07 -0.21
CA GLU A 107 -13.90 26.09 1.20
C GLU A 107 -14.77 24.89 1.56
N VAL A 108 -14.39 24.18 2.62
CA VAL A 108 -15.11 23.03 3.16
C VAL A 108 -15.15 23.14 4.68
N PRO A 109 -16.31 23.00 5.35
CA PRO A 109 -16.36 23.14 6.81
C PRO A 109 -15.58 22.04 7.52
N ARG A 110 -15.70 20.77 7.05
CA ARG A 110 -15.06 19.59 7.63
C ARG A 110 -14.76 18.56 6.57
N LEU A 111 -13.66 17.81 6.73
CA LEU A 111 -13.31 16.70 5.84
C LEU A 111 -12.49 15.62 6.52
N ILE A 112 -12.57 14.40 5.97
CA ILE A 112 -11.66 13.29 6.23
C ILE A 112 -10.57 13.30 5.17
N HIS A 113 -9.33 13.43 5.60
CA HIS A 113 -8.18 13.55 4.72
C HIS A 113 -7.70 12.18 4.25
N LEU A 114 -7.98 11.85 2.98
CA LEU A 114 -7.47 10.62 2.34
C LEU A 114 -6.32 10.90 1.36
N ARG A 115 -5.94 12.16 1.14
CA ARG A 115 -4.86 12.52 0.23
C ARG A 115 -3.52 11.93 0.68
N ASP A 116 -2.83 11.31 -0.27
CA ASP A 116 -1.51 10.71 -0.08
C ASP A 116 -0.77 10.60 -1.41
N ARG A 117 0.57 10.61 -1.42
CA ARG A 117 1.34 10.40 -2.65
C ARG A 117 1.13 9.01 -3.26
N GLY A 118 0.80 8.03 -2.43
CA GLY A 118 0.47 6.67 -2.84
C GLY A 118 -0.99 6.48 -3.27
N GLU A 119 -1.84 7.48 -3.20
CA GLU A 119 -3.28 7.33 -3.43
C GLU A 119 -3.67 6.75 -4.79
N ARG A 120 -2.78 6.80 -5.79
CA ARG A 120 -2.97 6.18 -7.11
C ARG A 120 -2.48 4.73 -7.18
N ASN A 121 -1.79 4.26 -6.17
CA ASN A 121 -1.26 2.91 -6.13
C ASN A 121 -2.30 1.98 -5.52
N TYR A 122 -2.60 0.87 -6.19
CA TYR A 122 -3.62 -0.10 -5.81
C TYR A 122 -3.44 -0.64 -4.38
N TRP A 123 -2.18 -0.98 -3.98
CA TRP A 123 -1.90 -1.41 -2.61
C TRP A 123 -2.17 -0.31 -1.58
N HIS A 124 -1.58 0.88 -1.80
CA HIS A 124 -1.73 1.99 -0.86
C HIS A 124 -3.18 2.45 -0.74
N PHE A 125 -3.92 2.48 -1.83
CA PHE A 125 -5.32 2.85 -1.79
C PHE A 125 -6.15 1.87 -0.97
N LEU A 126 -6.02 0.56 -1.22
CA LEU A 126 -6.76 -0.46 -0.49
C LEU A 126 -6.33 -0.58 0.97
N ASN A 127 -5.02 -0.69 1.20
CA ASN A 127 -4.50 -0.96 2.53
C ASN A 127 -4.44 0.30 3.41
N ASP A 128 -3.82 1.38 2.91
CA ASP A 128 -3.53 2.55 3.75
C ASP A 128 -4.74 3.49 3.83
N LEU A 129 -5.42 3.74 2.70
CA LEU A 129 -6.54 4.68 2.70
C LEU A 129 -7.84 4.01 3.11
N ILE A 130 -8.24 2.93 2.45
CA ILE A 130 -9.50 2.26 2.79
C ILE A 130 -9.35 1.46 4.09
N GLY A 131 -8.44 0.50 4.12
CA GLY A 131 -8.22 -0.38 5.28
C GLY A 131 -7.70 0.35 6.51
N GLY A 132 -6.94 1.41 6.33
CA GLY A 132 -6.41 2.23 7.42
C GLY A 132 -7.33 3.40 7.79
N ARG A 133 -7.37 4.44 6.96
CA ARG A 133 -8.00 5.72 7.31
C ARG A 133 -9.52 5.65 7.38
N VAL A 134 -10.18 5.07 6.37
CA VAL A 134 -11.65 4.91 6.39
C VAL A 134 -12.08 3.97 7.51
N ARG A 135 -11.34 2.88 7.75
CA ARG A 135 -11.61 1.98 8.88
C ARG A 135 -11.56 2.74 10.21
N LEU A 136 -10.49 3.51 10.47
CA LEU A 136 -10.36 4.29 11.70
C LEU A 136 -11.47 5.33 11.84
N ALA A 137 -11.81 6.04 10.78
CA ALA A 137 -12.90 6.99 10.81
C ALA A 137 -14.22 6.33 11.25
N ARG A 138 -14.53 5.16 10.68
CA ARG A 138 -15.72 4.38 11.04
C ARG A 138 -15.70 3.86 12.47
N THR A 139 -14.59 3.26 12.88
CA THR A 139 -14.50 2.66 14.22
C THR A 139 -14.50 3.70 15.33
N THR A 140 -14.14 4.93 15.02
CA THR A 140 -14.21 6.07 15.96
C THR A 140 -15.46 6.94 15.79
N GLY A 141 -16.36 6.58 14.86
CA GLY A 141 -17.60 7.33 14.61
C GLY A 141 -17.36 8.69 13.93
N MET A 142 -16.22 8.88 13.27
CA MET A 142 -15.86 10.14 12.61
C MET A 142 -16.29 10.21 11.14
N ASP A 143 -16.85 9.15 10.58
CA ASP A 143 -17.24 9.07 9.16
C ASP A 143 -18.69 9.50 8.88
N ALA A 144 -19.52 9.65 9.90
CA ALA A 144 -20.89 10.09 9.75
C ALA A 144 -20.94 11.52 9.21
N ASP A 145 -21.51 11.71 8.02
CA ASP A 145 -21.74 13.00 7.36
C ASP A 145 -20.48 13.83 7.03
N VAL A 146 -19.28 13.26 7.19
CA VAL A 146 -18.02 13.94 6.88
C VAL A 146 -17.50 13.49 5.51
N PRO A 147 -17.29 14.43 4.56
CA PRO A 147 -16.83 14.06 3.22
C PRO A 147 -15.38 13.56 3.23
N LEU A 148 -15.10 12.58 2.35
CA LEU A 148 -13.77 12.07 2.07
C LEU A 148 -13.07 12.95 1.03
N LEU A 149 -11.88 13.46 1.31
CA LEU A 149 -11.08 14.21 0.35
C LEU A 149 -10.12 13.28 -0.38
N ILE A 150 -10.24 13.21 -1.71
CA ILE A 150 -9.40 12.41 -2.61
C ILE A 150 -8.85 13.27 -3.76
N GLY A 151 -7.69 12.94 -4.32
CA GLY A 151 -7.13 13.65 -5.48
C GLY A 151 -7.75 13.19 -6.80
N ARG A 152 -7.84 14.14 -7.78
CA ARG A 152 -8.39 13.90 -9.13
C ARG A 152 -7.76 12.68 -9.80
N ARG A 153 -6.43 12.58 -9.82
CA ARG A 153 -5.73 11.46 -10.46
C ARG A 153 -5.94 10.10 -9.78
N ALA A 154 -6.24 10.09 -8.48
CA ALA A 154 -6.61 8.86 -7.79
C ALA A 154 -8.06 8.51 -8.12
N PHE A 155 -8.96 9.49 -8.08
CA PHE A 155 -10.36 9.33 -8.41
C PHE A 155 -10.58 8.76 -9.82
N GLU A 156 -9.75 9.14 -10.79
CA GLU A 156 -9.80 8.67 -12.18
C GLU A 156 -9.29 7.22 -12.38
N GLN A 157 -8.70 6.59 -11.36
CA GLN A 157 -8.28 5.20 -11.48
C GLN A 157 -9.49 4.26 -11.51
N PRO A 158 -9.59 3.31 -12.47
CA PRO A 158 -10.74 2.41 -12.58
C PRO A 158 -11.03 1.66 -11.28
N PHE A 159 -10.02 1.13 -10.61
CA PHE A 159 -10.20 0.41 -9.35
C PHE A 159 -10.71 1.32 -8.22
N VAL A 160 -10.37 2.61 -8.23
CA VAL A 160 -10.89 3.58 -7.25
C VAL A 160 -12.38 3.82 -7.48
N GLN A 161 -12.78 3.99 -8.75
CA GLN A 161 -14.19 4.09 -9.13
C GLN A 161 -14.97 2.84 -8.70
N ASP A 162 -14.42 1.66 -8.97
CA ASP A 162 -15.03 0.39 -8.56
C ASP A 162 -15.23 0.34 -7.03
N ILE A 163 -14.25 0.78 -6.24
CA ILE A 163 -14.32 0.79 -4.78
C ILE A 163 -15.33 1.82 -4.27
N LEU A 164 -15.30 3.03 -4.79
CA LEU A 164 -16.20 4.11 -4.35
C LEU A 164 -17.66 3.84 -4.73
N ASN A 165 -17.89 3.08 -5.81
CA ASN A 165 -19.22 2.65 -6.24
C ASN A 165 -19.70 1.38 -5.52
N SER A 166 -18.87 0.76 -4.65
CA SER A 166 -19.32 -0.36 -3.82
C SER A 166 -20.42 0.12 -2.86
N THR A 167 -21.37 -0.76 -2.56
CA THR A 167 -22.56 -0.44 -1.78
C THR A 167 -22.26 0.25 -0.44
N ALA A 168 -21.13 -0.09 0.19
CA ALA A 168 -20.75 0.44 1.49
C ALA A 168 -20.11 1.84 1.44
N LEU A 169 -19.51 2.24 0.32
CA LEU A 169 -18.91 3.57 0.14
C LEU A 169 -19.72 4.49 -0.79
N ALA A 170 -20.63 3.94 -1.57
CA ALA A 170 -21.48 4.71 -2.49
C ALA A 170 -22.32 5.79 -1.78
N GLN A 171 -22.57 5.63 -0.48
CA GLN A 171 -23.31 6.59 0.36
C GLN A 171 -22.42 7.68 0.96
N MET A 172 -21.08 7.54 0.85
CA MET A 172 -20.17 8.54 1.41
C MET A 172 -20.03 9.72 0.45
N ASN A 173 -20.05 10.91 0.98
CA ASN A 173 -19.78 12.12 0.21
C ASN A 173 -18.27 12.18 -0.10
N VAL A 174 -17.90 12.33 -1.38
CA VAL A 174 -16.51 12.41 -1.84
C VAL A 174 -16.24 13.79 -2.46
N ILE A 175 -15.24 14.46 -1.93
CA ILE A 175 -14.70 15.69 -2.49
C ILE A 175 -13.46 15.32 -3.30
N VAL A 176 -13.51 15.62 -4.61
CA VAL A 176 -12.36 15.43 -5.50
C VAL A 176 -11.60 16.74 -5.63
N GLN A 177 -10.35 16.74 -5.17
CA GLN A 177 -9.46 17.89 -5.26
C GLN A 177 -8.72 17.89 -6.59
N ASP A 178 -8.79 18.98 -7.32
CA ASP A 178 -8.06 19.18 -8.58
C ASP A 178 -6.57 19.48 -8.36
N GLU A 179 -5.77 19.32 -9.42
CA GLU A 179 -4.31 19.38 -9.38
C GLU A 179 -3.75 20.75 -8.98
N GLU A 180 -4.51 21.82 -9.18
CA GLU A 180 -4.11 23.20 -8.86
C GLU A 180 -4.97 23.83 -7.77
N GLU A 181 -5.97 23.07 -7.27
CA GLU A 181 -6.92 23.55 -6.29
C GLU A 181 -6.41 23.29 -4.86
N PHE A 182 -6.36 24.34 -4.05
CA PHE A 182 -6.21 24.20 -2.61
C PHE A 182 -7.59 23.95 -1.98
N VAL A 183 -7.66 23.06 -1.01
CA VAL A 183 -8.85 22.90 -0.17
C VAL A 183 -8.55 23.51 1.18
N HIS A 184 -9.35 24.48 1.58
CA HIS A 184 -9.32 25.05 2.92
C HIS A 184 -10.48 24.47 3.73
N CYS A 185 -10.19 23.92 4.90
CA CYS A 185 -11.21 23.39 5.80
C CYS A 185 -11.03 23.95 7.21
N GLN A 186 -12.13 24.13 7.90
CA GLN A 186 -12.13 24.58 9.31
C GLN A 186 -11.72 23.43 10.23
N GLU A 187 -12.14 22.19 9.92
CA GLU A 187 -11.78 20.99 10.63
C GLU A 187 -11.29 19.90 9.65
N ALA A 188 -10.10 19.38 9.90
CA ALA A 188 -9.54 18.26 9.16
C ALA A 188 -9.34 17.06 10.09
N VAL A 189 -9.91 15.92 9.70
CA VAL A 189 -9.61 14.63 10.32
C VAL A 189 -8.49 13.97 9.52
N TYR A 190 -7.34 13.75 10.14
CA TYR A 190 -6.21 13.11 9.51
C TYR A 190 -5.67 11.95 10.34
N PHE A 191 -4.87 11.09 9.72
CA PHE A 191 -4.50 9.80 10.27
C PHE A 191 -3.03 9.50 10.09
N GLN A 192 -2.48 8.80 11.07
CA GLN A 192 -1.35 7.93 10.87
C GLN A 192 -1.86 6.49 11.05
N THR A 193 -1.70 5.63 10.06
CA THR A 193 -2.27 4.28 10.06
C THR A 193 -1.19 3.23 9.90
N PRO A 194 -1.32 2.06 10.56
CA PRO A 194 -0.41 0.96 10.36
C PRO A 194 -0.48 0.52 8.90
N ARG A 195 0.67 0.34 8.28
CA ARG A 195 0.76 -0.13 6.90
C ARG A 195 0.38 -1.59 6.74
N HIS A 196 0.44 -2.36 7.83
CA HIS A 196 0.29 -3.81 7.83
C HIS A 196 -0.49 -4.27 9.04
N SER A 197 -1.81 -4.25 8.92
CA SER A 197 -2.73 -4.71 9.94
C SER A 197 -3.72 -5.68 9.34
N LEU A 198 -3.90 -6.83 9.99
CA LEU A 198 -4.94 -7.79 9.59
C LEU A 198 -6.34 -7.15 9.66
N GLU A 199 -6.55 -6.24 10.60
CA GLU A 199 -7.78 -5.46 10.73
C GLU A 199 -8.03 -4.61 9.47
N SER A 200 -6.99 -3.93 8.97
CA SER A 200 -7.07 -3.15 7.73
C SER A 200 -7.38 -4.02 6.52
N VAL A 201 -6.71 -5.18 6.41
CA VAL A 201 -6.94 -6.14 5.32
C VAL A 201 -8.36 -6.70 5.37
N ASN A 202 -8.81 -7.12 6.53
CA ASN A 202 -10.18 -7.63 6.70
C ASN A 202 -11.22 -6.56 6.38
N PHE A 203 -11.01 -5.33 6.85
CA PHE A 203 -11.92 -4.23 6.59
C PHE A 203 -12.11 -3.98 5.09
N PHE A 204 -11.06 -3.83 4.30
CA PHE A 204 -11.25 -3.58 2.87
C PHE A 204 -11.82 -4.80 2.13
N LEU A 205 -11.49 -6.03 2.54
CA LEU A 205 -12.06 -7.24 1.94
C LEU A 205 -13.56 -7.35 2.22
N ASP A 206 -13.99 -7.06 3.44
CA ASP A 206 -15.39 -7.07 3.82
C ASP A 206 -16.18 -5.95 3.12
N LEU A 207 -15.57 -4.76 3.00
CA LEU A 207 -16.13 -3.64 2.25
C LEU A 207 -16.36 -3.99 0.78
N LEU A 208 -15.43 -4.70 0.16
CA LEU A 208 -15.53 -5.15 -1.23
C LEU A 208 -16.49 -6.34 -1.42
N GLY A 209 -17.04 -6.90 -0.35
CA GLY A 209 -17.81 -8.13 -0.40
C GLY A 209 -17.01 -9.30 -0.97
N ALA A 210 -15.71 -9.32 -0.70
CA ALA A 210 -14.81 -10.34 -1.23
C ALA A 210 -15.20 -11.73 -0.70
N PRO A 211 -15.44 -12.73 -1.58
CA PRO A 211 -16.00 -14.02 -1.17
C PRO A 211 -15.05 -14.87 -0.31
N GLY A 212 -13.82 -14.41 -0.11
CA GLY A 212 -12.76 -15.21 0.50
C GLY A 212 -12.25 -16.32 -0.42
N GLY A 213 -11.23 -17.04 0.05
CA GLY A 213 -10.61 -18.12 -0.70
C GLY A 213 -11.48 -19.39 -0.73
N ARG A 214 -11.47 -20.10 -1.86
CA ARG A 214 -12.14 -21.40 -1.98
C ARG A 214 -11.15 -22.53 -1.65
N ALA A 215 -11.46 -23.37 -0.67
CA ALA A 215 -10.59 -24.47 -0.26
C ALA A 215 -10.23 -25.43 -1.43
N SER A 216 -11.20 -25.68 -2.34
CA SER A 216 -11.04 -26.53 -3.53
C SER A 216 -10.31 -25.86 -4.70
N ALA A 217 -9.77 -24.64 -4.52
CA ALA A 217 -9.08 -23.93 -5.60
C ALA A 217 -7.79 -24.65 -6.01
N THR A 218 -7.55 -24.67 -7.32
CA THR A 218 -6.38 -25.34 -7.94
C THR A 218 -5.59 -24.44 -8.87
N LYS A 219 -6.08 -23.24 -9.18
CA LYS A 219 -5.44 -22.33 -10.14
C LYS A 219 -4.05 -21.91 -9.69
N ARG A 220 -3.14 -21.81 -10.64
CA ARG A 220 -1.80 -21.25 -10.48
C ARG A 220 -1.68 -20.04 -11.36
N ALA A 221 -1.36 -18.89 -10.79
CA ALA A 221 -1.30 -17.64 -11.52
C ALA A 221 0.11 -17.04 -11.51
N LEU A 222 0.60 -16.66 -12.68
CA LEU A 222 1.74 -15.77 -12.85
C LEU A 222 1.21 -14.36 -13.14
N VAL A 223 1.37 -13.44 -12.20
CA VAL A 223 0.98 -12.05 -12.39
C VAL A 223 2.05 -11.32 -13.20
N ILE A 224 1.64 -10.81 -14.34
CA ILE A 224 2.46 -10.02 -15.25
C ILE A 224 2.03 -8.57 -15.17
N ARG A 225 2.99 -7.67 -15.14
CA ARG A 225 2.76 -6.23 -15.22
C ARG A 225 2.47 -5.78 -16.64
N GLY A 226 1.70 -4.71 -16.77
CA GLY A 226 1.46 -4.05 -18.03
C GLY A 226 2.76 -3.52 -18.67
N GLU A 227 2.76 -3.38 -19.97
CA GLU A 227 3.93 -2.96 -20.78
C GLU A 227 4.48 -1.58 -20.39
N ARG A 228 3.65 -0.73 -19.84
CA ARG A 228 4.03 0.63 -19.37
C ARG A 228 4.62 0.66 -17.96
N ALA A 229 4.75 -0.50 -17.31
CA ALA A 229 5.34 -0.55 -15.97
C ALA A 229 6.82 -0.16 -16.02
N ALA A 230 7.24 0.69 -15.11
CA ALA A 230 8.62 1.16 -15.02
C ALA A 230 9.60 0.03 -14.63
N ARG A 231 9.12 -0.99 -13.91
CA ARG A 231 9.86 -2.20 -13.54
C ARG A 231 9.35 -3.37 -14.37
N ARG A 232 10.27 -4.16 -14.96
CA ARG A 232 9.91 -5.30 -15.82
C ARG A 232 10.96 -6.40 -15.76
N ILE A 233 10.50 -7.62 -15.89
CA ILE A 233 11.36 -8.78 -16.16
C ILE A 233 11.80 -8.74 -17.64
N SER A 234 13.11 -8.67 -17.89
CA SER A 234 13.66 -8.54 -19.25
C SER A 234 13.51 -9.83 -20.08
N ASN A 235 13.62 -10.98 -19.42
CA ASN A 235 13.44 -12.30 -20.02
C ASN A 235 12.08 -12.92 -19.67
N LEU A 236 11.01 -12.12 -19.75
CA LEU A 236 9.67 -12.55 -19.36
C LEU A 236 9.19 -13.80 -20.10
N THR A 237 9.52 -13.93 -21.39
CA THR A 237 9.15 -15.10 -22.20
C THR A 237 9.73 -16.41 -21.63
N GLU A 238 10.98 -16.38 -21.15
CA GLU A 238 11.60 -17.55 -20.50
C GLU A 238 10.93 -17.84 -19.14
N VAL A 239 10.64 -16.80 -18.35
CA VAL A 239 9.92 -16.92 -17.08
C VAL A 239 8.53 -17.51 -17.28
N GLU A 240 7.79 -17.06 -18.30
CA GLU A 240 6.49 -17.62 -18.67
C GLU A 240 6.60 -19.08 -19.10
N ALA A 241 7.64 -19.45 -19.85
CA ALA A 241 7.85 -20.82 -20.30
C ALA A 241 8.09 -21.76 -19.11
N VAL A 242 8.96 -21.38 -18.18
CA VAL A 242 9.19 -22.12 -16.93
C VAL A 242 7.90 -22.23 -16.13
N CYS A 243 7.23 -21.12 -15.85
CA CYS A 243 5.99 -21.12 -15.06
C CYS A 243 4.90 -22.00 -15.71
N ARG A 244 4.79 -22.00 -17.05
CA ARG A 244 3.82 -22.82 -17.78
C ARG A 244 4.09 -24.32 -17.62
N GLN A 245 5.36 -24.77 -17.56
CA GLN A 245 5.72 -26.17 -17.30
C GLN A 245 5.20 -26.62 -15.91
N TYR A 246 5.10 -25.71 -14.96
CA TYR A 246 4.53 -25.94 -13.63
C TYR A 246 3.02 -25.63 -13.56
N GLY A 247 2.35 -25.40 -14.70
CA GLY A 247 0.90 -25.19 -14.80
C GLY A 247 0.43 -23.80 -14.35
N PHE A 248 1.31 -22.81 -14.35
CA PHE A 248 0.91 -21.43 -14.11
C PHE A 248 0.40 -20.78 -15.39
N GLU A 249 -0.68 -20.02 -15.25
CA GLU A 249 -1.27 -19.19 -16.30
C GLU A 249 -0.89 -17.72 -16.07
N ALA A 250 -0.49 -17.05 -17.14
CA ALA A 250 -0.19 -15.62 -17.11
C ALA A 250 -1.46 -14.79 -16.95
N VAL A 251 -1.47 -13.86 -16.01
CA VAL A 251 -2.60 -12.98 -15.69
C VAL A 251 -2.13 -11.54 -15.62
N ARG A 252 -2.90 -10.63 -16.24
CA ARG A 252 -2.71 -9.18 -16.16
C ARG A 252 -3.85 -8.54 -15.37
N PRO A 253 -3.72 -8.37 -14.05
CA PRO A 253 -4.82 -7.87 -13.22
C PRO A 253 -5.24 -6.44 -13.57
N ASP A 254 -4.32 -5.62 -14.04
CA ASP A 254 -4.56 -4.23 -14.45
C ASP A 254 -5.52 -4.08 -15.63
N THR A 255 -5.77 -5.15 -16.38
CA THR A 255 -6.77 -5.19 -17.47
C THR A 255 -8.15 -5.65 -17.03
N LEU A 256 -8.30 -6.09 -15.80
CA LEU A 256 -9.54 -6.67 -15.26
C LEU A 256 -10.25 -5.69 -14.32
N PRO A 257 -11.59 -5.57 -14.38
CA PRO A 257 -12.36 -4.91 -13.35
C PRO A 257 -12.09 -5.52 -11.96
N LEU A 258 -12.21 -4.74 -10.91
CA LEU A 258 -11.90 -5.19 -9.54
C LEU A 258 -12.71 -6.44 -9.14
N ARG A 259 -13.99 -6.51 -9.52
CA ARG A 259 -14.84 -7.68 -9.26
C ARG A 259 -14.30 -8.97 -9.90
N GLU A 260 -13.75 -8.86 -11.10
CA GLU A 260 -13.15 -10.01 -11.80
C GLU A 260 -11.83 -10.41 -11.16
N GLN A 261 -10.99 -9.43 -10.75
CA GLN A 261 -9.80 -9.70 -9.97
C GLN A 261 -10.14 -10.46 -8.67
N THR A 262 -11.11 -9.96 -7.90
CA THR A 262 -11.56 -10.61 -6.66
C THR A 262 -11.99 -12.05 -6.90
N ARG A 263 -12.82 -12.30 -7.96
CA ARG A 263 -13.27 -13.64 -8.33
C ARG A 263 -12.12 -14.56 -8.76
N LEU A 264 -11.21 -14.05 -9.60
CA LEU A 264 -10.07 -14.81 -10.10
C LEU A 264 -9.15 -15.23 -8.96
N PHE A 265 -8.70 -14.25 -8.16
CA PHE A 265 -7.71 -14.50 -7.12
C PHE A 265 -8.25 -15.30 -5.93
N SER A 266 -9.56 -15.29 -5.66
CA SER A 266 -10.16 -16.21 -4.69
C SER A 266 -10.02 -17.69 -5.06
N GLN A 267 -9.71 -18.00 -6.34
CA GLN A 267 -9.52 -19.36 -6.86
C GLN A 267 -8.05 -19.74 -7.07
N VAL A 268 -7.11 -18.82 -6.80
CA VAL A 268 -5.67 -19.05 -6.97
C VAL A 268 -5.12 -19.80 -5.76
N ARG A 269 -4.47 -20.95 -5.97
CA ARG A 269 -3.78 -21.74 -4.94
C ARG A 269 -2.30 -21.45 -4.87
N TYR A 270 -1.68 -21.06 -6.00
CA TYR A 270 -0.28 -20.66 -6.07
C TYR A 270 -0.15 -19.41 -6.91
N LEU A 271 0.58 -18.45 -6.39
CA LEU A 271 0.77 -17.13 -6.98
C LEU A 271 2.26 -16.86 -7.17
N VAL A 272 2.66 -16.55 -8.38
CA VAL A 272 3.99 -16.02 -8.72
C VAL A 272 3.82 -14.60 -9.22
N ALA A 273 4.60 -13.67 -8.70
CA ALA A 273 4.56 -12.29 -9.17
C ALA A 273 5.89 -11.56 -8.91
N GLU A 274 6.23 -10.61 -9.76
CA GLU A 274 7.24 -9.61 -9.40
C GLU A 274 6.73 -8.68 -8.30
N HIS A 275 7.65 -8.21 -7.44
CA HIS A 275 7.33 -7.28 -6.35
C HIS A 275 6.53 -6.08 -6.84
N GLY A 276 5.35 -5.85 -6.30
CA GLY A 276 4.51 -4.71 -6.61
C GLY A 276 3.02 -4.89 -6.38
N ALA A 277 2.25 -3.84 -6.67
CA ALA A 277 0.84 -3.73 -6.30
C ALA A 277 -0.07 -4.88 -6.78
N GLY A 278 0.31 -5.62 -7.82
CA GLY A 278 -0.42 -6.82 -8.26
C GLY A 278 -0.48 -7.94 -7.21
N LEU A 279 0.51 -8.01 -6.30
CA LEU A 279 0.53 -8.93 -5.17
C LEU A 279 -0.54 -8.65 -4.12
N THR A 280 -1.12 -7.45 -4.10
CA THR A 280 -2.27 -7.12 -3.23
C THR A 280 -3.41 -8.12 -3.41
N ASN A 281 -3.56 -8.65 -4.60
CA ASN A 281 -4.60 -9.60 -4.95
C ASN A 281 -4.53 -10.94 -4.18
N MET A 282 -3.38 -11.25 -3.53
CA MET A 282 -3.30 -12.40 -2.62
C MET A 282 -4.32 -12.28 -1.47
N ALA A 283 -4.68 -11.07 -1.07
CA ALA A 283 -5.64 -10.83 -0.01
C ALA A 283 -7.03 -11.45 -0.31
N PHE A 284 -7.43 -11.55 -1.57
CA PHE A 284 -8.68 -12.19 -1.97
C PHE A 284 -8.70 -13.71 -1.71
N ARG A 285 -7.57 -14.26 -1.28
CA ARG A 285 -7.44 -15.65 -0.85
C ARG A 285 -7.68 -15.83 0.65
N ARG A 286 -8.03 -14.79 1.40
CA ARG A 286 -8.30 -14.84 2.85
C ARG A 286 -9.15 -16.06 3.22
N GLY A 287 -8.74 -16.77 4.27
CA GLY A 287 -9.44 -17.96 4.79
C GLY A 287 -9.22 -19.26 4.03
N ALA A 288 -8.31 -19.30 3.06
CA ALA A 288 -7.93 -20.52 2.37
C ALA A 288 -6.42 -20.53 2.03
N PRO A 289 -5.80 -21.72 1.92
CA PRO A 289 -4.35 -21.83 1.70
C PRO A 289 -3.90 -21.17 0.40
N LEU A 290 -2.76 -20.46 0.44
CA LEU A 290 -2.06 -19.89 -0.72
C LEU A 290 -0.56 -20.10 -0.58
N GLY A 291 0.10 -20.52 -1.67
CA GLY A 291 1.55 -20.43 -1.81
C GLY A 291 1.93 -19.22 -2.67
N VAL A 292 2.85 -18.40 -2.20
CA VAL A 292 3.29 -17.16 -2.88
C VAL A 292 4.78 -17.24 -3.17
N LEU A 293 5.19 -16.94 -4.40
CA LEU A 293 6.57 -16.66 -4.77
C LEU A 293 6.66 -15.22 -5.26
N GLU A 294 7.36 -14.39 -4.51
CA GLU A 294 7.63 -13.00 -4.86
C GLU A 294 9.01 -12.85 -5.49
N ILE A 295 9.09 -12.16 -6.63
CA ILE A 295 10.33 -11.93 -7.38
C ILE A 295 10.73 -10.46 -7.26
N PHE A 296 11.82 -10.20 -6.55
CA PHE A 296 12.41 -8.86 -6.42
C PHE A 296 13.39 -8.58 -7.57
N SER A 297 13.60 -7.31 -7.88
CA SER A 297 14.62 -6.90 -8.84
C SER A 297 16.06 -7.05 -8.32
N GLY A 298 16.22 -7.22 -7.01
CA GLY A 298 17.47 -7.41 -6.28
C GLY A 298 17.20 -7.41 -4.79
N TRP A 299 18.20 -7.79 -3.99
CA TRP A 299 18.11 -7.74 -2.53
C TRP A 299 18.54 -6.40 -1.91
N THR A 300 19.07 -5.50 -2.74
CA THR A 300 19.47 -4.15 -2.31
C THR A 300 18.68 -3.10 -3.05
N TYR A 301 18.07 -2.21 -2.31
CA TYR A 301 17.23 -1.11 -2.82
C TYR A 301 17.86 0.23 -2.48
N THR A 302 17.84 1.15 -3.45
CA THR A 302 18.18 2.55 -3.22
C THR A 302 16.88 3.34 -3.13
N TYR A 303 16.63 3.89 -1.97
CA TYR A 303 15.45 4.71 -1.70
C TYR A 303 15.69 6.19 -2.05
N PRO A 304 14.65 7.01 -2.16
CA PRO A 304 14.79 8.44 -2.34
C PRO A 304 15.72 9.06 -1.29
N GLY A 305 16.63 9.93 -1.72
CA GLY A 305 17.67 10.49 -0.84
C GLY A 305 18.96 9.67 -0.77
N GLY A 306 19.06 8.58 -1.57
CA GLY A 306 20.29 7.75 -1.65
C GLY A 306 20.44 6.73 -0.52
N LEU A 307 19.42 6.56 0.32
CA LEU A 307 19.44 5.54 1.37
C LEU A 307 19.43 4.15 0.76
N ILE A 308 20.41 3.32 1.13
CA ILE A 308 20.50 1.92 0.70
C ILE A 308 19.90 1.04 1.80
N GLY A 309 19.03 0.11 1.41
CA GLY A 309 18.37 -0.79 2.34
C GLY A 309 17.86 -2.08 1.69
N HIS A 310 17.16 -2.89 2.49
CA HIS A 310 16.49 -4.10 2.03
C HIS A 310 15.25 -3.77 1.19
N PRO A 311 14.76 -4.73 0.36
CA PRO A 311 13.50 -4.53 -0.35
C PRO A 311 12.35 -4.35 0.64
N PRO A 312 11.30 -3.58 0.25
CA PRO A 312 10.16 -3.37 1.13
C PRO A 312 9.41 -4.69 1.37
N PRO A 313 9.22 -5.14 2.62
CA PRO A 313 8.66 -6.46 2.96
C PRO A 313 7.12 -6.51 2.95
N HIS A 314 6.44 -5.62 2.25
CA HIS A 314 4.99 -5.43 2.31
C HIS A 314 4.19 -6.71 2.06
N TYR A 315 4.56 -7.49 1.05
CA TYR A 315 3.82 -8.68 0.67
C TYR A 315 4.24 -9.92 1.46
N PHE A 316 5.47 -9.95 1.98
CA PHE A 316 5.86 -10.90 3.01
C PHE A 316 4.99 -10.71 4.26
N TRP A 317 4.81 -9.49 4.73
CA TRP A 317 3.96 -9.19 5.88
C TRP A 317 2.49 -9.54 5.61
N LEU A 318 1.98 -9.20 4.43
CA LEU A 318 0.61 -9.56 4.05
C LEU A 318 0.41 -11.07 4.01
N ALA A 319 1.33 -11.80 3.39
CA ALA A 319 1.28 -13.26 3.33
C ALA A 319 1.31 -13.88 4.73
N HIS A 320 2.19 -13.37 5.60
CA HIS A 320 2.30 -13.84 6.98
C HIS A 320 1.02 -13.60 7.78
N MET A 321 0.46 -12.38 7.73
CA MET A 321 -0.79 -12.04 8.43
C MET A 321 -1.98 -12.92 8.00
N LEU A 322 -1.99 -13.36 6.74
CA LEU A 322 -3.03 -14.22 6.19
C LEU A 322 -2.73 -15.71 6.32
N GLY A 323 -1.60 -16.09 6.93
CA GLY A 323 -1.20 -17.49 7.15
C GLY A 323 -0.77 -18.20 5.86
N PHE A 324 -0.29 -17.49 4.85
CA PHE A 324 0.13 -18.05 3.57
C PHE A 324 1.57 -18.58 3.63
N GLN A 325 1.85 -19.63 2.83
CA GLN A 325 3.21 -20.04 2.56
C GLN A 325 3.86 -18.98 1.66
N TYR A 326 5.05 -18.52 2.04
CA TYR A 326 5.74 -17.48 1.30
C TYR A 326 7.18 -17.86 0.97
N GLU A 327 7.55 -17.61 -0.26
CA GLU A 327 8.90 -17.77 -0.79
C GLU A 327 9.27 -16.50 -1.56
N ALA A 328 10.55 -16.21 -1.66
CA ALA A 328 11.05 -15.08 -2.41
C ALA A 328 12.36 -15.41 -3.13
N MET A 329 12.60 -14.69 -4.22
CA MET A 329 13.87 -14.67 -4.94
C MET A 329 14.16 -13.27 -5.46
N ALA A 330 15.43 -13.01 -5.75
CA ALA A 330 15.83 -11.81 -6.46
C ALA A 330 16.31 -12.16 -7.86
N GLY A 331 15.96 -11.30 -8.81
CA GLY A 331 16.56 -11.30 -10.14
C GLY A 331 17.93 -10.62 -10.16
N SER A 332 18.57 -10.63 -11.31
CA SER A 332 19.83 -9.94 -11.59
C SER A 332 19.56 -8.65 -12.34
N GLY A 333 19.66 -7.53 -11.65
CA GLY A 333 19.60 -6.18 -12.24
C GLY A 333 20.86 -5.40 -11.94
N THR A 334 21.15 -4.37 -12.74
CA THR A 334 22.26 -3.45 -12.43
C THR A 334 21.99 -2.73 -11.11
N PRO A 335 22.98 -2.55 -10.20
CA PRO A 335 22.82 -1.73 -9.00
C PRO A 335 22.33 -0.31 -9.34
N GLY A 336 21.44 0.26 -8.55
CA GLY A 336 20.87 1.61 -8.71
C GLY A 336 19.38 1.62 -8.37
N ASP A 337 18.54 2.51 -8.91
CA ASP A 337 17.14 2.69 -8.55
C ASP A 337 16.29 1.41 -8.76
N ALA A 338 16.12 0.65 -7.69
CA ALA A 338 15.47 -0.65 -7.68
C ALA A 338 13.94 -0.59 -7.90
N LEU A 339 13.35 0.59 -7.75
CA LEU A 339 11.91 0.76 -7.95
C LEU A 339 11.51 0.82 -9.43
N ASN A 340 12.46 1.14 -10.34
CA ASN A 340 12.17 1.45 -11.74
C ASN A 340 13.00 0.63 -12.76
N LYS A 341 13.46 -0.57 -12.40
CA LYS A 341 14.41 -1.31 -13.22
C LYS A 341 13.85 -2.48 -14.00
N THR A 342 14.46 -2.65 -15.16
CA THR A 342 14.43 -3.91 -15.88
C THR A 342 15.48 -4.85 -15.29
N PHE A 343 15.11 -6.09 -15.01
CA PHE A 343 15.99 -7.11 -14.43
C PHE A 343 15.70 -8.48 -15.05
N ALA A 344 16.69 -9.37 -15.04
CA ALA A 344 16.52 -10.74 -15.50
C ALA A 344 16.26 -11.68 -14.32
N VAL A 345 15.49 -12.73 -14.57
CA VAL A 345 15.25 -13.84 -13.65
C VAL A 345 16.01 -15.06 -14.14
N ASP A 346 16.81 -15.68 -13.27
CA ASP A 346 17.47 -16.94 -13.58
C ASP A 346 16.44 -18.07 -13.69
N PRO A 347 16.24 -18.69 -14.87
CA PRO A 347 15.23 -19.74 -15.06
C PRO A 347 15.46 -20.97 -14.17
N ALA A 348 16.72 -21.39 -13.96
CA ALA A 348 17.03 -22.56 -13.15
C ALA A 348 16.70 -22.32 -11.67
N ARG A 349 17.01 -21.13 -11.17
CA ARG A 349 16.64 -20.74 -9.80
C ARG A 349 15.13 -20.59 -9.63
N LEU A 350 14.43 -20.05 -10.64
CA LEU A 350 12.96 -19.98 -10.64
C LEU A 350 12.36 -21.38 -10.55
N GLU A 351 12.87 -22.33 -11.32
CA GLU A 351 12.44 -23.73 -11.33
C GLU A 351 12.64 -24.41 -9.95
N GLU A 352 13.79 -24.18 -9.33
CA GLU A 352 14.07 -24.62 -7.95
C GLU A 352 13.04 -24.08 -6.96
N LYS A 353 12.79 -22.74 -6.99
CA LYS A 353 11.86 -22.07 -6.09
C LYS A 353 10.41 -22.53 -6.31
N LEU A 354 9.99 -22.72 -7.55
CA LEU A 354 8.67 -23.29 -7.85
C LEU A 354 8.52 -24.72 -7.35
N SER A 355 9.54 -25.57 -7.54
CA SER A 355 9.55 -26.92 -7.05
C SER A 355 9.44 -26.98 -5.53
N ASN A 356 10.13 -26.09 -4.82
CA ASN A 356 10.08 -25.99 -3.36
C ASN A 356 8.70 -25.51 -2.89
N LEU A 357 8.14 -24.48 -3.52
CA LEU A 357 6.82 -23.94 -3.22
C LEU A 357 5.72 -25.01 -3.40
N LEU A 358 5.78 -25.78 -4.48
CA LEU A 358 4.76 -26.79 -4.79
C LEU A 358 4.88 -28.06 -3.96
N ARG A 359 6.09 -28.42 -3.48
CA ARG A 359 6.32 -29.54 -2.55
C ARG A 359 5.92 -29.20 -1.11
N GLY A 360 5.94 -27.92 -0.75
CA GLY A 360 5.50 -27.45 0.56
C GLY A 360 4.03 -27.81 0.81
N ARG A 361 3.73 -28.35 2.00
CA ARG A 361 2.34 -28.58 2.40
C ARG A 361 1.73 -27.24 2.78
N LEU A 362 0.81 -26.75 1.94
CA LEU A 362 -0.02 -25.62 2.32
C LEU A 362 -0.83 -26.01 3.57
N ARG A 363 -0.65 -25.28 4.65
CA ARG A 363 -1.46 -25.45 5.86
C ARG A 363 -2.90 -25.04 5.56
N ALA A 364 -3.86 -25.85 5.97
CA ALA A 364 -5.27 -25.58 5.85
C ALA A 364 -5.70 -24.51 6.88
#